data_669ac9ac56f2c399790de957f537c43a
#
_entry.id   669ac9ac56f2c399790de957f537c43a
#
_cell.length_a   1.000
_cell.length_b   1.000
_cell.length_c   1.000
_cell.angle_alpha   90.00
_cell.angle_beta   90.00
_cell.angle_gamma   90.00
#
_symmetry.space_group_name_H-M   'P 1'
#
loop_
_entity.id
_entity.type
_entity.pdbx_description
1 polymer ?
#
loop_
_entity_poly.entity_id
_entity_poly.type
_entity_poly.pdbx_seq_one_letter_code
_entity_poly.pdbx_strand_id
1 'polypeptide(L)'
;MNPYFTKALVENVEVFTPEYPSLLLLTIRLVNPEVKPFRPGQFCVFRIEEGIFRSYSIASDYKNFSEYKFIISIAHEGIGANYFKKVKVGDELDFLGPSGHFKIELPVAPNIIFCATGTGIAPFIPMIEFLIDNNCDSKIELLHG
;
A
#
# COMPACT_ATOMS: atom_id res chain seq x y z
N MET A 1 -3.23 7.09 24.90
CA MET A 1 -3.16 6.26 23.66
C MET A 1 -4.45 6.53 22.90
N ASN A 2 -4.39 6.96 21.63
CA ASN A 2 -5.61 7.21 20.86
C ASN A 2 -6.19 5.84 20.44
N PRO A 3 -7.41 5.46 20.85
CA PRO A 3 -7.97 4.11 20.65
C PRO A 3 -8.26 3.78 19.17
N TYR A 4 -8.08 4.73 18.26
CA TYR A 4 -8.38 4.56 16.84
C TYR A 4 -7.19 4.05 16.00
N PHE A 5 -5.95 4.12 16.53
CA PHE A 5 -4.78 3.64 15.80
C PHE A 5 -4.52 2.15 16.02
N THR A 6 -4.26 1.46 14.94
CA THR A 6 -3.76 0.08 14.94
C THR A 6 -2.25 0.10 14.97
N LYS A 7 -1.64 -0.81 15.73
CA LYS A 7 -0.21 -1.03 15.77
C LYS A 7 0.20 -2.06 14.73
N ALA A 8 1.28 -1.78 14.02
CA ALA A 8 1.92 -2.73 13.12
C ALA A 8 3.42 -2.79 13.39
N LEU A 9 3.97 -3.99 13.24
CA LEU A 9 5.40 -4.24 13.31
C LEU A 9 6.00 -4.19 11.91
N VAL A 10 7.10 -3.50 11.73
CA VAL A 10 7.86 -3.49 10.48
C VAL A 10 8.59 -4.83 10.34
N GLU A 11 8.25 -5.61 9.32
CA GLU A 11 8.88 -6.90 9.04
C GLU A 11 9.97 -6.81 7.98
N ASN A 12 9.80 -5.94 7.00
CA ASN A 12 10.81 -5.74 5.96
C ASN A 12 10.84 -4.29 5.50
N VAL A 13 12.03 -3.82 5.19
CA VAL A 13 12.31 -2.52 4.56
C VAL A 13 13.33 -2.77 3.46
N GLU A 14 12.90 -2.67 2.22
CA GLU A 14 13.71 -2.96 1.06
C GLU A 14 13.78 -1.75 0.13
N VAL A 15 14.98 -1.33 -0.24
CA VAL A 15 15.18 -0.36 -1.32
C VAL A 15 15.10 -1.11 -2.64
N PHE A 16 14.26 -0.65 -3.55
CA PHE A 16 13.86 -1.39 -4.74
C PHE A 16 15.01 -1.82 -5.63
N THR A 17 15.91 -0.91 -5.94
CA THR A 17 17.16 -1.22 -6.66
C THR A 17 18.20 -0.15 -6.36
N PRO A 18 19.51 -0.45 -6.53
CA PRO A 18 20.55 0.56 -6.47
C PRO A 18 20.39 1.68 -7.50
N GLU A 19 19.79 1.37 -8.67
CA GLU A 19 19.51 2.35 -9.73
C GLU A 19 18.33 3.26 -9.39
N TYR A 20 17.42 2.81 -8.49
CA TYR A 20 16.26 3.56 -8.03
C TYR A 20 16.20 3.64 -6.50
N PRO A 21 17.22 4.22 -5.83
CA PRO A 21 17.27 4.27 -4.36
C PRO A 21 16.20 5.20 -3.74
N SER A 22 15.34 5.74 -4.58
CA SER A 22 14.24 6.62 -4.22
C SER A 22 12.91 5.91 -3.93
N LEU A 23 12.85 4.59 -4.12
CA LEU A 23 11.69 3.77 -3.82
C LEU A 23 11.99 2.75 -2.72
N LEU A 24 11.07 2.65 -1.78
CA LEU A 24 11.14 1.75 -0.64
C LEU A 24 9.90 0.87 -0.64
N LEU A 25 10.10 -0.44 -0.53
CA LEU A 25 9.05 -1.40 -0.23
C LEU A 25 9.01 -1.63 1.28
N LEU A 26 7.95 -1.18 1.91
CA LEU A 26 7.69 -1.40 3.33
C LEU A 26 6.73 -2.57 3.49
N THR A 27 7.11 -3.56 4.29
CA THR A 27 6.24 -4.65 4.71
C THR A 27 5.96 -4.52 6.20
N ILE A 28 4.68 -4.49 6.57
CA ILE A 28 4.24 -4.47 7.96
C ILE A 28 3.34 -5.65 8.27
N ARG A 29 3.45 -6.16 9.50
CA ARG A 29 2.53 -7.16 10.08
C ARG A 29 1.71 -6.53 11.18
N LEU A 30 0.43 -6.83 11.21
CA LEU A 30 -0.46 -6.33 12.24
C LEU A 30 -0.18 -6.99 13.58
N VAL A 31 -0.02 -6.21 14.64
CA VAL A 31 0.28 -6.71 15.99
C VAL A 31 -0.94 -7.36 16.62
N ASN A 32 -2.13 -6.88 16.28
CA ASN A 32 -3.39 -7.47 16.76
C ASN A 32 -4.05 -8.25 15.62
N PRO A 33 -4.33 -9.55 15.80
CA PRO A 33 -4.86 -10.42 14.73
C PRO A 33 -6.32 -10.17 14.34
N GLU A 34 -6.99 -9.17 14.87
CA GLU A 34 -8.25 -8.67 14.30
C GLU A 34 -7.97 -7.99 12.95
N VAL A 35 -7.44 -8.78 12.05
CA VAL A 35 -7.06 -8.37 10.71
C VAL A 35 -8.32 -8.03 9.94
N LYS A 36 -8.43 -6.78 9.57
CA LYS A 36 -9.49 -6.35 8.66
C LYS A 36 -9.04 -6.67 7.24
N PRO A 37 -9.76 -7.53 6.52
CA PRO A 37 -9.48 -7.73 5.11
C PRO A 37 -9.58 -6.38 4.40
N PHE A 38 -8.65 -6.07 3.53
CA PHE A 38 -8.75 -4.90 2.68
C PHE A 38 -9.32 -5.27 1.31
N ARG A 39 -9.91 -4.30 0.65
CA ARG A 39 -10.33 -4.42 -0.75
C ARG A 39 -9.26 -3.80 -1.66
N PRO A 40 -8.93 -4.41 -2.81
CA PRO A 40 -8.02 -3.83 -3.79
C PRO A 40 -8.34 -2.35 -4.06
N GLY A 41 -7.31 -1.50 -3.96
CA GLY A 41 -7.42 -0.05 -4.11
C GLY A 41 -7.54 0.75 -2.82
N GLN A 42 -7.70 0.10 -1.67
CA GLN A 42 -7.69 0.79 -0.38
C GLN A 42 -6.28 1.21 0.05
N PHE A 43 -6.23 2.09 1.04
CA PHE A 43 -5.01 2.67 1.60
C PHE A 43 -5.03 2.64 3.13
N CYS A 44 -3.86 2.83 3.74
CA CYS A 44 -3.70 3.12 5.16
C CYS A 44 -3.16 4.52 5.36
N VAL A 45 -3.49 5.14 6.50
CA VAL A 45 -3.02 6.45 6.92
C VAL A 45 -2.06 6.26 8.08
N PHE A 46 -0.77 6.51 7.86
CA PHE A 46 0.24 6.43 8.90
C PHE A 46 0.37 7.74 9.66
N ARG A 47 0.53 7.63 10.97
CA ARG A 47 0.96 8.76 11.81
C ARG A 47 2.47 8.91 11.69
N ILE A 48 2.90 10.00 11.08
CA ILE A 48 4.31 10.30 10.84
C ILE A 48 4.92 11.01 12.07
N GLU A 49 4.19 12.02 12.55
CA GLU A 49 4.49 12.80 13.75
C GLU A 49 3.18 13.17 14.44
N GLU A 50 3.24 13.83 15.59
CA GLU A 50 2.06 14.32 16.26
C GLU A 50 1.30 15.32 15.35
N GLY A 51 0.04 14.99 15.06
CA GLY A 51 -0.81 15.80 14.16
C GLY A 51 -0.49 15.67 12.66
N ILE A 52 0.52 14.88 12.26
CA ILE A 52 0.92 14.73 10.87
C ILE A 52 0.68 13.30 10.37
N PHE A 53 -0.12 13.20 9.32
CA PHE A 53 -0.54 11.93 8.75
C PHE A 53 -0.22 11.87 7.25
N ARG A 54 0.06 10.66 6.74
CA ARG A 54 0.27 10.39 5.32
C ARG A 54 -0.40 9.11 4.90
N SER A 55 -1.07 9.15 3.75
CA SER A 55 -1.78 8.02 3.18
C SER A 55 -0.92 7.28 2.17
N TYR A 56 -0.95 5.95 2.21
CA TYR A 56 -0.27 5.08 1.27
C TYR A 56 -1.19 3.94 0.85
N SER A 57 -1.30 3.73 -0.47
CA SER A 57 -2.09 2.64 -1.02
C SER A 57 -1.48 1.29 -0.68
N ILE A 58 -2.33 0.33 -0.36
CA ILE A 58 -1.90 -1.05 -0.08
C ILE A 58 -1.54 -1.71 -1.42
N ALA A 59 -0.35 -2.30 -1.49
CA ALA A 59 0.22 -2.96 -2.67
C ALA A 59 0.43 -4.47 -2.49
N SER A 60 -0.03 -5.03 -1.37
CA SER A 60 0.08 -6.47 -1.09
C SER A 60 -1.04 -7.28 -1.73
N ASP A 61 -0.84 -8.59 -1.80
CA ASP A 61 -1.89 -9.56 -2.14
C ASP A 61 -3.11 -9.35 -1.23
N TYR A 62 -4.25 -9.12 -1.84
CA TYR A 62 -5.51 -8.86 -1.13
C TYR A 62 -6.04 -10.07 -0.35
N LYS A 63 -5.49 -11.26 -0.57
CA LYS A 63 -5.80 -12.51 0.15
C LYS A 63 -4.95 -12.67 1.42
N ASN A 64 -3.84 -11.93 1.53
CA ASN A 64 -3.00 -11.95 2.73
C ASN A 64 -3.46 -10.87 3.71
N PHE A 65 -4.19 -11.26 4.74
CA PHE A 65 -4.78 -10.33 5.69
C PHE A 65 -3.86 -9.99 6.88
N SER A 66 -2.75 -10.66 7.04
CA SER A 66 -1.84 -10.45 8.18
C SER A 66 -0.69 -9.49 7.88
N GLU A 67 -0.45 -9.23 6.60
CA GLU A 67 0.69 -8.46 6.11
C GLU A 67 0.24 -7.44 5.06
N TYR A 68 0.68 -6.20 5.23
CA TYR A 68 0.47 -5.16 4.21
C TYR A 68 1.80 -4.69 3.65
N LYS A 69 1.83 -4.46 2.33
CA LYS A 69 2.98 -3.88 1.62
C LYS A 69 2.63 -2.51 1.07
N PHE A 70 3.61 -1.62 1.11
CA PHE A 70 3.47 -0.25 0.62
C PHE A 70 4.68 0.12 -0.21
N ILE A 71 4.45 0.75 -1.36
CA ILE A 71 5.50 1.34 -2.18
C ILE A 71 5.59 2.82 -1.83
N ILE A 72 6.71 3.23 -1.27
CA ILE A 72 6.90 4.57 -0.74
C ILE A 72 8.01 5.27 -1.51
N SER A 73 7.69 6.44 -2.08
CA SER A 73 8.71 7.30 -2.66
C SER A 73 9.47 8.04 -1.55
N ILE A 74 10.77 7.91 -1.56
CA ILE A 74 11.71 8.60 -0.67
C ILE A 74 12.66 9.52 -1.45
N ALA A 75 12.35 9.80 -2.74
CA ALA A 75 13.17 10.61 -3.65
C ALA A 75 13.30 12.06 -3.21
N HIS A 76 12.23 12.61 -2.64
CA HIS A 76 12.17 14.02 -2.31
C HIS A 76 12.28 14.25 -0.80
N GLU A 77 12.76 15.43 -0.42
CA GLU A 77 12.74 15.85 0.97
C GLU A 77 11.30 16.25 1.35
N GLY A 78 10.70 15.42 2.17
CA GLY A 78 9.36 15.63 2.71
C GLY A 78 9.22 14.89 4.04
N ILE A 79 8.31 15.35 4.89
CA ILE A 79 8.13 14.79 6.24
C ILE A 79 7.91 13.27 6.18
N GLY A 80 7.04 12.79 5.28
CA GLY A 80 6.78 11.35 5.11
C GLY A 80 8.01 10.59 4.62
N ALA A 81 8.70 11.09 3.58
CA ALA A 81 9.91 10.47 3.06
C ALA A 81 11.01 10.40 4.12
N ASN A 82 11.24 11.50 4.85
CA ASN A 82 12.24 11.56 5.92
C ASN A 82 11.90 10.64 7.09
N TYR A 83 10.63 10.43 7.37
CA TYR A 83 10.18 9.45 8.35
C TYR A 83 10.54 8.02 7.89
N PHE A 84 10.08 7.62 6.70
CA PHE A 84 10.29 6.25 6.23
C PHE A 84 11.75 5.92 5.89
N LYS A 85 12.61 6.89 5.58
CA LYS A 85 14.07 6.69 5.49
C LYS A 85 14.69 6.20 6.79
N LYS A 86 14.07 6.46 7.94
CA LYS A 86 14.57 6.10 9.27
C LYS A 86 13.97 4.82 9.82
N VAL A 87 12.86 4.38 9.24
CA VAL A 87 12.14 3.18 9.68
C VAL A 87 13.00 1.94 9.43
N LYS A 88 13.01 1.04 10.42
CA LYS A 88 13.80 -0.20 10.42
C LYS A 88 12.91 -1.39 10.76
N VAL A 89 13.37 -2.57 10.39
CA VAL A 89 12.77 -3.83 10.83
C VAL A 89 12.73 -3.88 12.35
N GLY A 90 11.56 -4.22 12.90
CA GLY A 90 11.29 -4.25 14.33
C GLY A 90 10.65 -2.98 14.89
N ASP A 91 10.59 -1.88 14.13
CA ASP A 91 9.88 -0.68 14.56
C ASP A 91 8.37 -0.92 14.61
N GLU A 92 7.69 -0.24 15.55
CA GLU A 92 6.23 -0.19 15.58
C GLU A 92 5.73 1.09 14.90
N LEU A 93 4.74 0.93 14.04
CA LEU A 93 4.06 2.03 13.36
C LEU A 93 2.61 2.13 13.79
N ASP A 94 2.12 3.36 13.93
CA ASP A 94 0.70 3.65 14.16
C ASP A 94 0.02 3.97 12.83
N PHE A 95 -1.07 3.29 12.51
CA PHE A 95 -1.84 3.58 11.31
C PHE A 95 -3.35 3.44 11.52
N LEU A 96 -4.11 4.04 10.61
CA LEU A 96 -5.56 3.89 10.46
C LEU A 96 -5.85 3.23 9.12
N GLY A 97 -6.82 2.35 9.08
CA GLY A 97 -7.24 1.69 7.85
C GLY A 97 -7.43 0.18 8.04
N PRO A 98 -7.69 -0.54 6.93
CA PRO A 98 -7.82 -0.07 5.54
C PRO A 98 -9.00 0.90 5.32
N SER A 99 -8.85 1.85 4.40
CA SER A 99 -9.86 2.86 4.08
C SER A 99 -9.84 3.20 2.58
N GLY A 100 -10.89 3.87 2.09
CA GLY A 100 -10.97 4.33 0.70
C GLY A 100 -12.04 3.62 -0.11
N HIS A 101 -12.42 4.30 -1.22
CA HIS A 101 -13.49 3.89 -2.13
C HIS A 101 -13.02 3.65 -3.57
N PHE A 102 -11.72 3.77 -3.81
CA PHE A 102 -11.13 3.42 -5.10
C PHE A 102 -11.16 1.90 -5.27
N LYS A 103 -11.97 1.38 -6.18
CA LYS A 103 -12.24 -0.06 -6.33
C LYS A 103 -12.56 -0.42 -7.77
N ILE A 104 -12.47 -1.70 -8.08
CA ILE A 104 -13.04 -2.25 -9.31
C ILE A 104 -14.56 -2.24 -9.18
N GLU A 105 -15.25 -1.65 -10.14
CA GLU A 105 -16.72 -1.69 -10.24
C GLU A 105 -17.18 -2.98 -10.92
N LEU A 106 -18.26 -3.54 -10.43
CA LEU A 106 -18.87 -4.75 -11.00
C LEU A 106 -20.25 -4.43 -11.61
N PRO A 107 -20.59 -5.01 -12.76
CA PRO A 107 -19.79 -5.94 -13.58
C PRO A 107 -18.59 -5.25 -14.21
N VAL A 108 -17.51 -6.02 -14.41
CA VAL A 108 -16.25 -5.50 -14.96
C VAL A 108 -16.42 -5.13 -16.43
N ALA A 109 -15.88 -3.98 -16.85
CA ALA A 109 -15.89 -3.55 -18.24
C ALA A 109 -15.06 -4.49 -19.14
N PRO A 110 -15.42 -4.68 -20.43
CA PRO A 110 -14.65 -5.54 -21.34
C PRO A 110 -13.21 -5.10 -21.59
N ASN A 111 -12.92 -3.80 -21.41
CA ASN A 111 -11.57 -3.24 -21.53
C ASN A 111 -11.30 -2.39 -20.29
N ILE A 112 -10.15 -2.63 -19.66
CA ILE A 112 -9.69 -1.89 -18.49
C ILE A 112 -8.30 -1.35 -18.78
N ILE A 113 -8.12 -0.06 -18.57
CA ILE A 113 -6.82 0.60 -18.70
C ILE A 113 -6.44 1.18 -17.33
N PHE A 114 -5.36 0.69 -16.77
CA PHE A 114 -4.73 1.27 -15.59
C PHE A 114 -3.65 2.26 -16.02
N CYS A 115 -3.75 3.51 -15.55
CA CYS A 115 -2.76 4.55 -15.82
C CYS A 115 -2.10 4.98 -14.51
N ALA A 116 -0.80 4.80 -14.40
CA ALA A 116 -0.03 5.17 -13.22
C ALA A 116 1.26 5.89 -13.56
N THR A 117 1.72 6.72 -12.64
CA THR A 117 3.08 7.26 -12.61
C THR A 117 3.71 6.97 -11.26
N GLY A 118 4.99 6.61 -11.24
CA GLY A 118 5.74 6.34 -10.01
C GLY A 118 5.02 5.36 -9.07
N THR A 119 4.87 5.73 -7.79
CA THR A 119 4.20 4.89 -6.78
C THR A 119 2.68 4.79 -6.95
N GLY A 120 2.09 5.51 -7.90
CA GLY A 120 0.66 5.40 -8.23
C GLY A 120 0.23 4.02 -8.73
N ILE A 121 1.18 3.15 -9.08
CA ILE A 121 0.94 1.74 -9.43
C ILE A 121 0.46 0.90 -8.22
N ALA A 122 0.79 1.31 -7.01
CA ALA A 122 0.55 0.52 -5.80
C ALA A 122 -0.88 -0.04 -5.66
N PRO A 123 -1.96 0.75 -5.82
CA PRO A 123 -3.33 0.23 -5.70
C PRO A 123 -3.73 -0.71 -6.83
N PHE A 124 -3.06 -0.63 -8.00
CA PHE A 124 -3.38 -1.45 -9.15
C PHE A 124 -2.83 -2.88 -9.03
N ILE A 125 -1.78 -3.09 -8.26
CA ILE A 125 -1.22 -4.43 -8.04
C ILE A 125 -2.30 -5.39 -7.51
N PRO A 126 -2.91 -5.16 -6.34
CA PRO A 126 -3.97 -6.04 -5.84
C PRO A 126 -5.24 -6.01 -6.70
N MET A 127 -5.51 -4.93 -7.46
CA MET A 127 -6.64 -4.88 -8.38
C MET A 127 -6.45 -5.83 -9.56
N ILE A 128 -5.26 -5.86 -10.15
CA ILE A 128 -4.92 -6.76 -11.26
C ILE A 128 -4.94 -8.21 -10.77
N GLU A 129 -4.35 -8.50 -9.61
CA GLU A 129 -4.41 -9.83 -8.98
C GLU A 129 -5.87 -10.28 -8.76
N PHE A 130 -6.72 -9.39 -8.24
CA PHE A 130 -8.15 -9.68 -8.07
C PHE A 130 -8.85 -10.04 -9.39
N LEU A 131 -8.58 -9.31 -10.47
CA LEU A 131 -9.16 -9.59 -11.78
C LEU A 131 -8.71 -10.94 -12.33
N ILE A 132 -7.43 -11.27 -12.20
CA ILE A 132 -6.85 -12.55 -12.63
C ILE A 132 -7.47 -13.71 -11.83
N ASP A 133 -7.52 -13.60 -10.51
CA ASP A 133 -8.04 -14.64 -9.62
C ASP A 133 -9.53 -14.93 -9.85
N ASN A 134 -10.28 -13.93 -10.29
CA ASN A 134 -11.71 -14.09 -10.61
C ASN A 134 -11.97 -14.42 -12.08
N ASN A 135 -10.94 -14.85 -12.83
CA ASN A 135 -11.04 -15.25 -14.24
C ASN A 135 -11.76 -14.19 -15.10
N CYS A 136 -11.38 -12.94 -14.91
CA CYS A 136 -11.98 -11.84 -15.65
C CYS A 136 -11.56 -11.90 -17.13
N ASP A 137 -12.54 -11.97 -18.03
CA ASP A 137 -12.31 -12.01 -19.49
C ASP A 137 -11.97 -10.62 -20.09
N SER A 138 -11.83 -9.60 -19.26
CA SER A 138 -11.52 -8.25 -19.73
C SER A 138 -10.11 -8.16 -20.28
N LYS A 139 -9.96 -7.39 -21.35
CA LYS A 139 -8.63 -6.95 -21.80
C LYS A 139 -8.09 -5.95 -20.78
N ILE A 140 -6.94 -6.25 -20.19
CA ILE A 140 -6.29 -5.41 -19.19
C ILE A 140 -5.02 -4.80 -19.80
N GLU A 141 -4.89 -3.49 -19.73
CA GLU A 141 -3.70 -2.74 -20.13
C GLU A 141 -3.20 -1.91 -18.94
N LEU A 142 -1.90 -1.89 -18.72
CA LEU A 142 -1.25 -1.04 -17.72
C LEU A 142 -0.28 -0.09 -18.42
N LEU A 143 -0.54 1.20 -18.28
CA LEU A 143 0.35 2.28 -18.72
C LEU A 143 1.04 2.84 -17.47
N HIS A 144 2.38 2.74 -17.44
CA HIS A 144 3.18 3.21 -16.32
C HIS A 144 4.34 4.09 -16.82
N GLY A 145 4.47 5.30 -16.25
CA GLY A 145 5.51 6.28 -16.56
C GLY A 145 6.31 6.73 -15.34
#